data_b3af2005ceef71f8c01c8dc35abde4ee
#
_entry.id   b3af2005ceef71f8c01c8dc35abde4ee
#
_cell.length_a   1.000
_cell.length_b   1.000
_cell.length_c   1.000
_cell.angle_alpha   90.00
_cell.angle_beta   90.00
_cell.angle_gamma   90.00
#
_symmetry.space_group_name_H-M   'P 1'
#
loop_
_entity.id
_entity.type
_entity.pdbx_description
1 polymer ?
#
loop_
_entity_poly.entity_id
_entity_poly.type
_entity_poly.pdbx_seq_one_letter_code
_entity_poly.pdbx_strand_id
1 'polypeptide(L)'
;MTSTEAQRQDHHRYFMVSPWKFCLMSICTLGLYEFYWNYKNWRYIKTRDGSGIWPFWRSFFYPFWYYSLLSDLARNHSPGAISNKTFAVFLAICLLLLSYIWKAPDPYWLLSFFTFMPMLPAVSAISKVNSSHPDAKNHTGHRPLNFVAYLTGGPIVVFLILLSTGFFPSTMVVSGDSLWERDLIYLRNQEILAEDEDIIYFYSGGVLSIKEDGQFISQDYVTSYGMDPEDGIVYSAFAAYEEIEAVDVKWSKSWLEDTVITISDVYGNEFELWVSSESGGDKKFVKELKRLWNIKRATAPGTIAV
;
A
#
# COMPACT_ATOMS: atom_id res chain seq x y z
N MET A 1 30.86 24.96 39.28
CA MET A 1 29.59 24.85 38.52
C MET A 1 28.56 24.24 39.45
N THR A 2 27.55 25.01 39.81
CA THR A 2 26.52 24.55 40.74
C THR A 2 25.57 23.59 40.00
N SER A 3 24.97 22.64 40.73
CA SER A 3 24.01 21.68 40.23
C SER A 3 22.85 22.33 39.45
N THR A 4 22.56 23.58 39.74
CA THR A 4 21.53 24.42 39.09
C THR A 4 21.93 24.89 37.70
N GLU A 5 23.21 25.13 37.43
CA GLU A 5 23.73 25.51 36.09
C GLU A 5 23.79 24.31 35.17
N ALA A 6 24.18 23.13 35.69
CA ALA A 6 24.15 21.89 34.91
C ALA A 6 22.71 21.46 34.56
N GLN A 7 21.75 21.66 35.47
CA GLN A 7 20.32 21.45 35.17
C GLN A 7 19.76 22.49 34.17
N ARG A 8 20.17 23.75 34.18
CA ARG A 8 19.80 24.75 33.17
C ARG A 8 20.37 24.45 31.79
N GLN A 9 21.57 23.92 31.70
CA GLN A 9 22.16 23.53 30.40
C GLN A 9 21.48 22.33 29.74
N ASP A 10 20.90 21.41 30.53
CA ASP A 10 20.16 20.26 29.98
C ASP A 10 18.77 20.64 29.38
N HIS A 11 18.27 21.84 29.68
CA HIS A 11 16.96 22.32 29.25
C HIS A 11 16.90 22.85 27.80
N HIS A 12 18.05 23.03 27.12
CA HIS A 12 18.11 23.66 25.78
C HIS A 12 18.27 22.70 24.62
N ARG A 13 18.06 21.40 24.80
CA ARG A 13 18.38 20.38 23.81
C ARG A 13 17.14 19.73 23.22
N TYR A 14 17.23 19.45 21.92
CA TYR A 14 16.24 18.62 21.22
C TYR A 14 16.67 17.15 21.18
N PHE A 15 15.72 16.26 20.88
CA PHE A 15 16.01 14.84 20.71
C PHE A 15 16.78 14.60 19.41
N MET A 16 18.05 14.34 19.54
CA MET A 16 18.96 14.14 18.43
C MET A 16 18.97 12.70 17.93
N VAL A 17 18.89 12.54 16.63
CA VAL A 17 19.04 11.27 15.93
C VAL A 17 19.78 11.54 14.61
N SER A 18 20.57 10.58 14.10
CA SER A 18 21.17 10.75 12.78
C SER A 18 20.10 10.70 11.68
N PRO A 19 20.21 11.51 10.62
CA PRO A 19 19.25 11.49 9.51
C PRO A 19 19.05 10.09 8.93
N TRP A 20 20.12 9.33 8.73
CA TRP A 20 20.04 7.97 8.23
C TRP A 20 19.24 7.03 9.13
N LYS A 21 19.51 7.07 10.44
CA LYS A 21 18.73 6.29 11.41
C LYS A 21 17.26 6.70 11.40
N PHE A 22 16.99 8.00 11.28
CA PHE A 22 15.62 8.52 11.21
C PHE A 22 14.89 7.95 10.01
N CYS A 23 15.48 8.01 8.80
CA CYS A 23 14.90 7.42 7.60
C CYS A 23 14.60 5.93 7.77
N LEU A 24 15.62 5.15 8.17
CA LEU A 24 15.48 3.71 8.30
C LEU A 24 14.43 3.31 9.34
N MET A 25 14.42 3.98 10.49
CA MET A 25 13.41 3.74 11.53
C MET A 25 12.00 4.17 11.08
N SER A 26 11.85 5.29 10.37
CA SER A 26 10.56 5.75 9.85
C SER A 26 9.97 4.73 8.88
N ILE A 27 10.75 4.25 7.93
CA ILE A 27 10.33 3.22 6.97
C ILE A 27 9.98 1.92 7.71
N CYS A 28 10.92 1.35 8.50
CA CYS A 28 10.72 0.06 9.15
C CYS A 28 9.63 0.07 10.23
N THR A 29 9.19 1.22 10.71
CA THR A 29 8.10 1.33 11.69
C THR A 29 6.82 1.91 11.09
N LEU A 30 6.73 2.02 9.76
CA LEU A 30 5.56 2.56 9.06
C LEU A 30 5.15 3.95 9.61
N GLY A 31 6.15 4.82 9.90
CA GLY A 31 5.94 6.17 10.42
C GLY A 31 5.80 6.29 11.96
N LEU A 32 5.68 5.19 12.71
CA LEU A 32 5.59 5.27 14.17
C LEU A 32 6.81 5.94 14.82
N TYR A 33 7.98 5.84 14.18
CA TYR A 33 9.17 6.51 14.68
C TYR A 33 9.11 8.03 14.53
N GLU A 34 8.42 8.55 13.53
CA GLU A 34 8.18 9.99 13.35
C GLU A 34 7.32 10.55 14.50
N PHE A 35 6.25 9.82 14.88
CA PHE A 35 5.47 10.14 16.09
C PHE A 35 6.36 10.17 17.34
N TYR A 36 7.18 9.13 17.56
CA TYR A 36 8.09 9.05 18.72
C TYR A 36 9.09 10.20 18.75
N TRP A 37 9.70 10.53 17.59
CA TRP A 37 10.66 11.63 17.46
C TRP A 37 10.00 12.98 17.77
N ASN A 38 8.81 13.24 17.24
CA ASN A 38 8.02 14.43 17.53
C ASN A 38 7.69 14.51 19.03
N TYR A 39 7.24 13.40 19.61
CA TYR A 39 6.90 13.33 21.06
C TYR A 39 8.08 13.69 21.93
N LYS A 40 9.27 13.18 21.62
CA LYS A 40 10.50 13.52 22.35
C LYS A 40 10.81 15.01 22.23
N ASN A 41 10.74 15.58 21.05
CA ASN A 41 11.03 17.01 20.84
C ASN A 41 10.00 17.91 21.55
N TRP A 42 8.71 17.61 21.47
CA TRP A 42 7.68 18.36 22.21
C TRP A 42 7.81 18.24 23.73
N ARG A 43 8.30 17.10 24.23
CA ARG A 43 8.65 16.98 25.67
C ARG A 43 9.78 17.91 26.06
N TYR A 44 10.84 18.00 25.25
CA TYR A 44 11.94 18.94 25.52
C TYR A 44 11.47 20.38 25.49
N ILE A 45 10.67 20.78 24.49
CA ILE A 45 10.11 22.13 24.39
C ILE A 45 9.24 22.44 25.62
N LYS A 46 8.37 21.50 26.02
CA LYS A 46 7.55 21.67 27.22
C LYS A 46 8.38 21.93 28.47
N THR A 47 9.42 21.15 28.69
CA THR A 47 10.30 21.27 29.87
C THR A 47 11.09 22.55 29.83
N ARG A 48 11.61 22.94 28.68
CA ARG A 48 12.37 24.17 28.47
C ARG A 48 11.53 25.42 28.77
N ASP A 49 10.31 25.48 28.23
CA ASP A 49 9.47 26.67 28.26
C ASP A 49 8.53 26.73 29.48
N GLY A 50 8.48 25.66 30.27
CA GLY A 50 7.50 25.52 31.38
C GLY A 50 6.04 25.58 30.89
N SER A 51 5.81 25.26 29.61
CA SER A 51 4.53 25.49 28.94
C SER A 51 3.49 24.40 29.21
N GLY A 52 2.20 24.75 29.20
CA GLY A 52 1.08 23.80 29.37
C GLY A 52 0.80 22.92 28.15
N ILE A 53 1.72 22.84 27.17
CA ILE A 53 1.51 22.02 25.97
C ILE A 53 1.37 20.54 26.29
N TRP A 54 0.62 19.84 25.45
CA TRP A 54 0.43 18.39 25.56
C TRP A 54 1.25 17.70 24.47
N PRO A 55 2.46 17.16 24.78
CA PRO A 55 3.37 16.57 23.81
C PRO A 55 2.76 15.41 23.01
N PHE A 56 1.92 14.57 23.67
CA PHE A 56 1.26 13.45 23.03
C PHE A 56 0.36 13.91 21.86
N TRP A 57 -0.56 14.82 22.11
CA TRP A 57 -1.50 15.30 21.09
C TRP A 57 -0.80 16.05 19.95
N ARG A 58 0.22 16.88 20.28
CA ARG A 58 1.01 17.55 19.26
C ARG A 58 1.80 16.57 18.39
N SER A 59 2.16 15.42 18.93
CA SER A 59 2.87 14.37 18.20
C SER A 59 1.92 13.48 17.44
N PHE A 60 0.73 13.21 17.97
CA PHE A 60 -0.28 12.43 17.26
C PHE A 60 -0.77 13.16 16.01
N PHE A 61 -0.97 14.45 16.12
CA PHE A 61 -1.31 15.33 15.00
C PHE A 61 -0.08 16.07 14.47
N TYR A 62 1.08 15.43 14.42
CA TYR A 62 2.34 16.09 14.08
C TYR A 62 2.36 16.80 12.71
N PRO A 63 1.67 16.38 11.66
CA PRO A 63 1.68 17.11 10.40
C PRO A 63 1.15 18.53 10.53
N PHE A 64 0.13 18.75 11.38
CA PHE A 64 -0.45 20.07 11.65
C PHE A 64 0.43 20.95 12.54
N TRP A 65 1.20 20.35 13.44
CA TRP A 65 2.07 21.06 14.40
C TRP A 65 3.51 21.17 13.91
N TYR A 66 3.83 20.62 12.74
CA TYR A 66 5.20 20.58 12.25
C TYR A 66 5.77 21.97 11.97
N TYR A 67 4.97 22.88 11.38
CA TYR A 67 5.38 24.27 11.22
C TYR A 67 5.73 24.95 12.57
N SER A 68 4.96 24.67 13.61
CA SER A 68 5.25 25.18 14.96
C SER A 68 6.59 24.68 15.51
N LEU A 69 6.92 23.41 15.26
CA LEU A 69 8.23 22.84 15.61
C LEU A 69 9.37 23.52 14.83
N LEU A 70 9.20 23.71 13.51
CA LEU A 70 10.18 24.40 12.68
C LEU A 70 10.39 25.87 13.13
N SER A 71 9.30 26.55 13.49
CA SER A 71 9.36 27.93 13.98
C SER A 71 10.08 28.02 15.34
N ASP A 72 9.92 27.03 16.20
CA ASP A 72 10.63 26.96 17.46
C ASP A 72 12.13 26.74 17.24
N LEU A 73 12.50 25.81 16.36
CA LEU A 73 13.88 25.59 15.96
C LEU A 73 14.54 26.84 15.37
N ALA A 74 13.83 27.53 14.46
CA ALA A 74 14.32 28.75 13.82
C ALA A 74 14.58 29.88 14.80
N ARG A 75 13.68 30.06 15.80
CA ARG A 75 13.82 31.11 16.83
C ARG A 75 14.95 30.86 17.79
N ASN A 76 15.14 29.62 18.18
CA ASN A 76 16.00 29.32 19.33
C ASN A 76 17.41 28.88 18.95
N HIS A 77 17.64 28.35 17.72
CA HIS A 77 18.90 27.65 17.48
C HIS A 77 19.49 27.67 16.09
N SER A 78 18.91 28.33 15.08
CA SER A 78 19.46 28.06 13.74
C SER A 78 19.46 29.21 12.76
N PRO A 79 20.60 29.77 12.44
CA PRO A 79 20.81 30.41 11.14
C PRO A 79 20.92 29.32 10.07
N GLY A 80 19.90 29.13 9.24
CA GLY A 80 19.93 28.13 8.17
C GLY A 80 18.62 28.12 7.35
N ALA A 81 18.50 27.17 6.44
CA ALA A 81 17.33 27.06 5.55
C ALA A 81 15.98 27.07 6.29
N ILE A 82 15.93 26.49 7.51
CA ILE A 82 14.70 26.46 8.34
C ILE A 82 14.30 27.85 8.85
N SER A 83 15.23 28.82 8.93
CA SER A 83 14.91 30.20 9.30
C SER A 83 14.09 30.93 8.23
N ASN A 84 14.09 30.43 6.99
CA ASN A 84 13.23 30.95 5.94
C ASN A 84 11.80 30.47 6.16
N LYS A 85 10.89 31.39 6.47
CA LYS A 85 9.46 31.09 6.72
C LYS A 85 8.81 30.38 5.54
N THR A 86 9.10 30.83 4.31
CA THR A 86 8.54 30.23 3.09
C THR A 86 8.95 28.74 2.97
N PHE A 87 10.22 28.45 3.23
CA PHE A 87 10.72 27.08 3.20
C PHE A 87 10.10 26.21 4.32
N ALA A 88 9.96 26.76 5.52
CA ALA A 88 9.31 26.06 6.63
C ALA A 88 7.82 25.76 6.34
N VAL A 89 7.09 26.71 5.74
CA VAL A 89 5.71 26.50 5.30
C VAL A 89 5.65 25.45 4.19
N PHE A 90 6.55 25.51 3.22
CA PHE A 90 6.64 24.49 2.15
C PHE A 90 6.82 23.09 2.71
N LEU A 91 7.76 22.90 3.64
CA LEU A 91 7.99 21.60 4.29
C LEU A 91 6.75 21.09 5.04
N ALA A 92 6.06 22.00 5.75
CA ALA A 92 4.83 21.63 6.47
C ALA A 92 3.70 21.22 5.53
N ILE A 93 3.54 21.92 4.40
CA ILE A 93 2.57 21.57 3.36
C ILE A 93 2.93 20.21 2.72
N CYS A 94 4.20 19.98 2.36
CA CYS A 94 4.65 18.70 1.83
C CYS A 94 4.35 17.54 2.80
N LEU A 95 4.60 17.75 4.08
CA LEU A 95 4.32 16.74 5.10
C LEU A 95 2.81 16.45 5.20
N LEU A 96 1.96 17.46 5.19
CA LEU A 96 0.51 17.31 5.20
C LEU A 96 0.02 16.54 3.96
N LEU A 97 0.50 16.90 2.78
CA LEU A 97 0.13 16.23 1.52
C LEU A 97 0.54 14.75 1.54
N LEU A 98 1.80 14.46 1.90
CA LEU A 98 2.28 13.08 2.01
C LEU A 98 1.52 12.27 3.06
N SER A 99 1.15 12.91 4.19
CA SER A 99 0.35 12.27 5.24
C SER A 99 -1.08 11.95 4.81
N TYR A 100 -1.58 12.56 3.73
CA TYR A 100 -2.91 12.29 3.19
C TYR A 100 -2.91 11.28 2.04
N ILE A 101 -1.77 11.08 1.39
CA ILE A 101 -1.65 10.29 0.15
C ILE A 101 -1.87 8.78 0.37
N TRP A 102 -1.88 8.30 1.62
CA TRP A 102 -2.21 6.90 1.95
C TRP A 102 -3.60 6.45 1.46
N LYS A 103 -4.48 7.40 1.11
CA LYS A 103 -5.82 7.15 0.51
C LYS A 103 -5.78 7.03 -1.02
N ALA A 104 -4.63 7.24 -1.64
CA ALA A 104 -4.50 7.10 -3.07
C ALA A 104 -4.60 5.64 -3.51
N PRO A 105 -5.05 5.37 -4.74
CA PRO A 105 -5.06 4.02 -5.28
C PRO A 105 -3.65 3.45 -5.44
N ASP A 106 -3.56 2.12 -5.59
CA ASP A 106 -2.32 1.41 -5.88
C ASP A 106 -1.65 1.93 -7.18
N PRO A 107 -0.32 2.04 -7.19
CA PRO A 107 0.65 1.93 -6.09
C PRO A 107 0.95 3.26 -5.39
N TYR A 108 0.19 4.33 -5.66
CA TYR A 108 0.52 5.71 -5.25
C TYR A 108 0.51 5.91 -3.73
N TRP A 109 -0.27 5.14 -2.97
CA TRP A 109 -0.27 5.21 -1.51
C TRP A 109 1.10 4.90 -0.89
N LEU A 110 1.97 4.13 -1.59
CA LEU A 110 3.34 3.87 -1.16
C LEU A 110 4.17 5.15 -0.97
N LEU A 111 3.80 6.25 -1.62
CA LEU A 111 4.44 7.55 -1.43
C LEU A 111 4.27 8.07 0.02
N SER A 112 3.28 7.57 0.77
CA SER A 112 3.13 7.89 2.19
C SER A 112 4.30 7.39 3.06
N PHE A 113 5.07 6.40 2.61
CA PHE A 113 6.30 5.99 3.31
C PHE A 113 7.38 7.07 3.31
N PHE A 114 7.27 8.10 2.48
CA PHE A 114 8.23 9.19 2.38
C PHE A 114 7.86 10.42 3.24
N THR A 115 6.90 10.28 4.19
CA THR A 115 6.55 11.35 5.15
C THR A 115 7.74 11.86 5.96
N PHE A 116 8.76 11.05 6.16
CA PHE A 116 10.00 11.45 6.82
C PHE A 116 10.83 12.48 6.01
N MET A 117 10.70 12.54 4.69
CA MET A 117 11.53 13.42 3.84
C MET A 117 11.41 14.90 4.19
N PRO A 118 10.21 15.50 4.29
CA PRO A 118 10.08 16.88 4.73
C PRO A 118 10.60 17.14 6.15
N MET A 119 10.78 16.09 6.96
CA MET A 119 11.28 16.21 8.33
C MET A 119 12.81 16.21 8.41
N LEU A 120 13.53 15.74 7.40
CA LEU A 120 14.99 15.65 7.39
C LEU A 120 15.71 16.98 7.62
N PRO A 121 15.26 18.13 7.09
CA PRO A 121 15.87 19.41 7.40
C PRO A 121 15.84 19.75 8.90
N ALA A 122 14.74 19.42 9.60
CA ALA A 122 14.64 19.61 11.05
C ALA A 122 15.54 18.65 11.82
N VAL A 123 15.58 17.37 11.43
CA VAL A 123 16.47 16.36 12.00
C VAL A 123 17.92 16.76 11.86
N SER A 124 18.31 17.26 10.70
CA SER A 124 19.67 17.73 10.41
C SER A 124 20.03 18.99 11.20
N ALA A 125 19.08 19.93 11.32
CA ALA A 125 19.30 21.14 12.11
C ALA A 125 19.49 20.82 13.61
N ILE A 126 18.66 19.95 14.17
CA ILE A 126 18.81 19.47 15.54
C ILE A 126 20.17 18.79 15.75
N SER A 127 20.61 17.99 14.78
CA SER A 127 21.92 17.33 14.85
C SER A 127 23.06 18.35 14.93
N LYS A 128 23.03 19.41 14.10
CA LYS A 128 24.02 20.49 14.10
C LYS A 128 24.02 21.28 15.41
N VAL A 129 22.85 21.64 15.92
CA VAL A 129 22.71 22.36 17.21
C VAL A 129 23.31 21.55 18.35
N ASN A 130 22.97 20.28 18.45
CA ASN A 130 23.42 19.43 19.54
C ASN A 130 24.92 19.06 19.43
N SER A 131 25.49 18.96 18.20
CA SER A 131 26.91 18.66 18.01
C SER A 131 27.84 19.76 18.51
N SER A 132 27.32 20.99 18.67
CA SER A 132 28.06 22.12 19.25
C SER A 132 28.23 22.02 20.78
N HIS A 133 27.62 21.04 21.43
CA HIS A 133 27.68 20.84 22.86
C HIS A 133 28.36 19.51 23.20
N PRO A 134 29.51 19.50 23.93
CA PRO A 134 30.31 18.30 24.19
C PRO A 134 29.57 17.22 25.01
N ASP A 135 28.57 17.61 25.82
CA ASP A 135 27.80 16.69 26.67
C ASP A 135 26.49 16.20 26.01
N ALA A 136 26.30 16.42 24.72
CA ALA A 136 25.08 15.99 24.06
C ALA A 136 24.97 14.45 24.05
N LYS A 137 23.92 13.92 24.71
CA LYS A 137 23.61 12.48 24.64
C LYS A 137 23.18 12.12 23.21
N ASN A 138 24.13 11.58 22.45
CA ASN A 138 23.90 11.13 21.10
C ASN A 138 23.09 9.85 21.07
N HIS A 139 21.84 9.92 20.62
CA HIS A 139 21.03 8.74 20.28
C HIS A 139 21.26 8.29 18.83
N THR A 140 22.43 8.61 18.28
CA THR A 140 22.81 8.26 16.90
C THR A 140 23.10 6.78 16.72
N GLY A 141 23.60 6.10 17.77
CA GLY A 141 23.88 4.67 17.74
C GLY A 141 22.62 3.80 17.63
N HIS A 142 22.76 2.65 16.99
CA HIS A 142 21.72 1.64 16.90
C HIS A 142 21.69 0.84 18.22
N ARG A 143 20.53 0.83 18.87
CA ARG A 143 20.28 0.01 20.07
C ARG A 143 19.76 -1.36 19.64
N PRO A 144 19.88 -2.42 20.46
CA PRO A 144 19.32 -3.74 20.14
C PRO A 144 17.86 -3.71 19.71
N LEU A 145 17.04 -2.87 20.38
CA LEU A 145 15.62 -2.71 20.03
C LEU A 145 15.40 -2.16 18.59
N ASN A 146 16.33 -1.39 18.05
CA ASN A 146 16.22 -0.92 16.67
C ASN A 146 16.39 -2.07 15.68
N PHE A 147 17.23 -3.07 15.99
CA PHE A 147 17.38 -4.26 15.15
C PHE A 147 16.10 -5.09 15.10
N VAL A 148 15.34 -5.14 16.19
CA VAL A 148 14.01 -5.77 16.18
C VAL A 148 13.10 -5.05 15.18
N ALA A 149 13.07 -3.71 15.21
CA ALA A 149 12.26 -2.94 14.24
C ALA A 149 12.70 -3.19 12.79
N TYR A 150 14.00 -3.31 12.53
CA TYR A 150 14.51 -3.58 11.17
C TYR A 150 14.16 -5.00 10.72
N LEU A 151 14.31 -5.98 11.61
CA LEU A 151 14.07 -7.38 11.30
C LEU A 151 12.57 -7.69 11.10
N THR A 152 11.69 -7.00 11.80
CA THR A 152 10.23 -7.20 11.67
C THR A 152 9.61 -6.27 10.64
N GLY A 153 9.91 -4.98 10.70
CA GLY A 153 9.30 -3.97 9.85
C GLY A 153 9.83 -3.96 8.41
N GLY A 154 11.11 -4.23 8.23
CA GLY A 154 11.71 -4.29 6.88
C GLY A 154 11.01 -5.30 5.96
N PRO A 155 10.89 -6.58 6.35
CA PRO A 155 10.13 -7.57 5.58
C PRO A 155 8.67 -7.19 5.34
N ILE A 156 8.00 -6.57 6.33
CA ILE A 156 6.62 -6.10 6.15
C ILE A 156 6.54 -5.03 5.06
N VAL A 157 7.46 -4.06 5.06
CA VAL A 157 7.50 -3.02 4.01
C VAL A 157 7.76 -3.63 2.64
N VAL A 158 8.72 -4.56 2.53
CA VAL A 158 8.98 -5.28 1.27
C VAL A 158 7.74 -6.03 0.80
N PHE A 159 7.07 -6.73 1.70
CA PHE A 159 5.84 -7.46 1.39
C PHE A 159 4.73 -6.53 0.90
N LEU A 160 4.53 -5.36 1.56
CA LEU A 160 3.55 -4.37 1.13
C LEU A 160 3.87 -3.77 -0.25
N ILE A 161 5.17 -3.56 -0.55
CA ILE A 161 5.60 -3.11 -1.88
C ILE A 161 5.27 -4.19 -2.93
N LEU A 162 5.59 -5.46 -2.64
CA LEU A 162 5.31 -6.57 -3.56
C LEU A 162 3.80 -6.74 -3.81
N LEU A 163 2.97 -6.59 -2.76
CA LEU A 163 1.51 -6.57 -2.90
C LEU A 163 1.04 -5.45 -3.83
N SER A 164 1.47 -4.21 -3.58
CA SER A 164 1.02 -3.02 -4.32
C SER A 164 1.53 -2.95 -5.75
N THR A 165 2.60 -3.68 -6.07
CA THR A 165 3.12 -3.77 -7.44
C THR A 165 2.52 -4.94 -8.22
N GLY A 166 1.55 -5.67 -7.65
CA GLY A 166 0.92 -6.82 -8.30
C GLY A 166 1.82 -8.05 -8.41
N PHE A 167 2.88 -8.11 -7.58
CA PHE A 167 3.76 -9.29 -7.56
C PHE A 167 3.01 -10.54 -7.08
N PHE A 168 2.08 -10.37 -6.15
CA PHE A 168 1.12 -11.39 -5.71
C PHE A 168 -0.23 -11.17 -6.39
N PRO A 169 -1.06 -12.21 -6.50
CA PRO A 169 -2.44 -12.07 -6.98
C PRO A 169 -3.20 -11.01 -6.20
N SER A 170 -4.05 -10.26 -6.90
CA SER A 170 -4.92 -9.28 -6.26
C SER A 170 -6.15 -9.98 -5.69
N THR A 171 -6.57 -9.59 -4.48
CA THR A 171 -7.86 -9.99 -3.90
C THR A 171 -9.07 -9.39 -4.64
N MET A 172 -8.83 -8.52 -5.60
CA MET A 172 -9.85 -7.84 -6.41
C MET A 172 -9.79 -8.32 -7.86
N VAL A 173 -10.91 -8.16 -8.55
CA VAL A 173 -10.94 -8.29 -10.01
C VAL A 173 -10.07 -7.20 -10.64
N VAL A 174 -9.12 -7.60 -11.46
CA VAL A 174 -8.18 -6.72 -12.17
C VAL A 174 -8.43 -6.73 -13.68
N SER A 175 -8.00 -5.66 -14.36
CA SER A 175 -7.96 -5.65 -15.82
C SER A 175 -6.83 -6.55 -16.33
N GLY A 176 -7.02 -7.22 -17.45
CA GLY A 176 -5.99 -8.05 -18.09
C GLY A 176 -4.68 -7.29 -18.34
N ASP A 177 -4.76 -6.01 -18.68
CA ASP A 177 -3.58 -5.14 -18.88
C ASP A 177 -2.70 -4.98 -17.63
N SER A 178 -3.22 -5.29 -16.47
CA SER A 178 -2.47 -5.20 -15.21
C SER A 178 -1.74 -6.50 -14.83
N LEU A 179 -1.99 -7.59 -15.57
CA LEU A 179 -1.28 -8.85 -15.36
C LEU A 179 0.17 -8.75 -15.82
N TRP A 180 1.05 -9.40 -15.10
CA TRP A 180 2.46 -9.46 -15.49
C TRP A 180 2.64 -10.40 -16.68
N GLU A 181 3.57 -10.07 -17.55
CA GLU A 181 3.90 -10.89 -18.71
C GLU A 181 4.24 -12.35 -18.34
N ARG A 182 4.92 -12.55 -17.18
CA ARG A 182 5.20 -13.90 -16.65
C ARG A 182 3.94 -14.72 -16.39
N ASP A 183 2.85 -14.05 -15.96
CA ASP A 183 1.57 -14.68 -15.64
C ASP A 183 0.82 -15.05 -16.92
N LEU A 184 0.84 -14.18 -17.93
CA LEU A 184 0.31 -14.47 -19.27
C LEU A 184 1.07 -15.60 -19.95
N ILE A 185 2.41 -15.62 -19.85
CA ILE A 185 3.24 -16.73 -20.38
C ILE A 185 2.88 -18.04 -19.68
N TYR A 186 2.63 -18.01 -18.37
CA TYR A 186 2.20 -19.22 -17.65
C TYR A 186 0.86 -19.74 -18.19
N LEU A 187 -0.15 -18.88 -18.33
CA LEU A 187 -1.48 -19.27 -18.80
C LEU A 187 -1.43 -19.83 -20.23
N ARG A 188 -0.62 -19.24 -21.13
CA ARG A 188 -0.41 -19.73 -22.47
C ARG A 188 0.33 -21.07 -22.51
N ASN A 189 1.38 -21.23 -21.71
CA ASN A 189 2.14 -22.49 -21.61
C ASN A 189 1.31 -23.67 -21.05
N GLN A 190 0.29 -23.37 -20.24
CA GLN A 190 -0.65 -24.37 -19.75
C GLN A 190 -1.86 -24.58 -20.66
N GLU A 191 -1.88 -23.94 -21.85
CA GLU A 191 -3.00 -24.00 -22.81
C GLU A 191 -4.35 -23.51 -22.21
N ILE A 192 -4.29 -22.69 -21.13
CA ILE A 192 -5.46 -22.08 -20.49
C ILE A 192 -5.90 -20.83 -21.24
N LEU A 193 -4.95 -20.09 -21.80
CA LEU A 193 -5.17 -18.90 -22.62
C LEU A 193 -4.57 -19.13 -24.02
N ALA A 194 -5.34 -18.92 -25.06
CA ALA A 194 -4.84 -19.02 -26.44
C ALA A 194 -3.80 -17.92 -26.75
N GLU A 195 -2.92 -18.16 -27.72
CA GLU A 195 -1.79 -17.25 -28.01
C GLU A 195 -2.22 -15.86 -28.50
N ASP A 196 -3.34 -15.81 -29.21
CA ASP A 196 -3.92 -14.61 -29.83
C ASP A 196 -5.04 -13.97 -29.00
N GLU A 197 -5.27 -14.49 -27.79
CA GLU A 197 -6.31 -14.01 -26.89
C GLU A 197 -5.76 -13.03 -25.83
N ASP A 198 -6.57 -12.00 -25.56
CA ASP A 198 -6.32 -11.03 -24.50
C ASP A 198 -7.36 -11.15 -23.38
N ILE A 199 -6.89 -11.13 -22.16
CA ILE A 199 -7.74 -11.13 -20.96
C ILE A 199 -8.33 -9.74 -20.77
N ILE A 200 -9.64 -9.66 -20.55
CA ILE A 200 -10.36 -8.40 -20.26
C ILE A 200 -10.40 -8.17 -18.76
N TYR A 201 -10.89 -9.16 -18.00
CA TYR A 201 -10.88 -9.15 -16.55
C TYR A 201 -10.39 -10.49 -16.02
N PHE A 202 -9.62 -10.41 -14.93
CA PHE A 202 -9.03 -11.55 -14.25
C PHE A 202 -9.25 -11.45 -12.74
N TYR A 203 -9.47 -12.59 -12.12
CA TYR A 203 -9.48 -12.77 -10.66
C TYR A 203 -8.81 -14.09 -10.30
N SER A 204 -8.08 -14.10 -9.21
CA SER A 204 -7.51 -15.32 -8.61
C SER A 204 -7.76 -15.30 -7.11
N GLY A 205 -8.25 -16.40 -6.55
CA GLY A 205 -8.32 -16.62 -5.11
C GLY A 205 -7.01 -17.10 -4.51
N GLY A 206 -6.01 -17.38 -5.35
CA GLY A 206 -4.66 -17.79 -4.92
C GLY A 206 -3.97 -16.74 -4.06
N VAL A 207 -3.30 -17.18 -3.00
CA VAL A 207 -2.65 -16.27 -2.03
C VAL A 207 -1.28 -15.80 -2.50
N LEU A 208 -0.49 -16.70 -3.09
CA LEU A 208 0.90 -16.43 -3.47
C LEU A 208 1.11 -16.37 -4.98
N SER A 209 0.26 -17.05 -5.74
CA SER A 209 0.43 -17.16 -7.20
C SER A 209 -0.90 -17.39 -7.89
N ILE A 210 -1.04 -16.82 -9.09
CA ILE A 210 -2.16 -17.12 -10.00
C ILE A 210 -2.16 -18.59 -10.46
N LYS A 211 -1.09 -19.36 -10.20
CA LYS A 211 -1.00 -20.79 -10.54
C LYS A 211 -1.94 -21.65 -9.71
N GLU A 212 -2.34 -21.16 -8.53
CA GLU A 212 -3.22 -21.88 -7.62
C GLU A 212 -4.64 -22.00 -8.19
N ASP A 213 -5.18 -20.87 -8.66
CA ASP A 213 -6.46 -20.79 -9.35
C ASP A 213 -6.61 -19.47 -10.13
N GLY A 214 -7.62 -19.39 -10.96
CA GLY A 214 -8.01 -18.13 -11.58
C GLY A 214 -9.27 -18.26 -12.44
N GLN A 215 -9.97 -17.13 -12.55
CA GLN A 215 -11.15 -16.95 -13.37
C GLN A 215 -10.96 -15.72 -14.22
N PHE A 216 -11.22 -15.84 -15.52
CA PHE A 216 -11.11 -14.70 -16.41
C PHE A 216 -12.13 -14.72 -17.55
N ILE A 217 -12.34 -13.55 -18.08
CA ILE A 217 -13.05 -13.34 -19.35
C ILE A 217 -12.08 -12.78 -20.37
N SER A 218 -12.05 -13.38 -21.54
CA SER A 218 -11.31 -12.92 -22.70
C SER A 218 -12.28 -12.40 -23.77
N GLN A 219 -11.80 -12.19 -24.98
CA GLN A 219 -12.64 -11.72 -26.08
C GLN A 219 -13.64 -12.79 -26.55
N ASP A 220 -13.26 -14.06 -26.51
CA ASP A 220 -14.03 -15.16 -27.07
C ASP A 220 -14.50 -16.21 -26.06
N TYR A 221 -13.87 -16.26 -24.87
CA TYR A 221 -14.13 -17.29 -23.87
C TYR A 221 -14.29 -16.73 -22.46
N VAL A 222 -15.02 -17.48 -21.64
CA VAL A 222 -14.97 -17.40 -20.19
C VAL A 222 -14.31 -18.65 -19.65
N THR A 223 -13.34 -18.49 -18.72
CA THR A 223 -12.51 -19.59 -18.26
C THR A 223 -12.39 -19.58 -16.74
N SER A 224 -12.43 -20.78 -16.13
CA SER A 224 -12.06 -21.05 -14.75
C SER A 224 -10.99 -22.12 -14.76
N TYR A 225 -9.94 -21.96 -13.96
CA TYR A 225 -8.90 -22.96 -13.79
C TYR A 225 -8.46 -23.04 -12.35
N GLY A 226 -7.88 -24.19 -11.99
CA GLY A 226 -7.29 -24.43 -10.68
C GLY A 226 -6.21 -25.49 -10.76
N MET A 227 -5.41 -25.55 -9.72
CA MET A 227 -4.37 -26.57 -9.56
C MET A 227 -4.72 -27.46 -8.37
N ASP A 228 -4.72 -28.76 -8.57
CA ASP A 228 -4.85 -29.72 -7.48
C ASP A 228 -3.61 -29.63 -6.58
N PRO A 229 -3.77 -29.33 -5.28
CA PRO A 229 -2.64 -29.18 -4.37
C PRO A 229 -1.91 -30.50 -4.06
N GLU A 230 -2.53 -31.66 -4.32
CA GLU A 230 -1.92 -32.98 -4.01
C GLU A 230 -0.96 -33.43 -5.11
N ASP A 231 -1.34 -33.29 -6.37
CA ASP A 231 -0.55 -33.78 -7.51
C ASP A 231 0.02 -32.65 -8.40
N GLY A 232 -0.44 -31.41 -8.20
CA GLY A 232 0.00 -30.24 -8.99
C GLY A 232 -0.56 -30.21 -10.41
N ILE A 233 -1.57 -31.04 -10.72
CA ILE A 233 -2.22 -31.03 -12.03
C ILE A 233 -3.13 -29.81 -12.16
N VAL A 234 -2.98 -29.11 -13.27
CA VAL A 234 -3.84 -27.97 -13.62
C VAL A 234 -5.05 -28.49 -14.40
N TYR A 235 -6.23 -28.12 -13.94
CA TYR A 235 -7.49 -28.35 -14.63
C TYR A 235 -8.09 -27.01 -15.05
N SER A 236 -8.78 -26.98 -16.19
CA SER A 236 -9.50 -25.80 -16.67
C SER A 236 -10.86 -26.19 -17.22
N ALA A 237 -11.81 -25.29 -17.05
CA ALA A 237 -13.11 -25.33 -17.68
C ALA A 237 -13.32 -23.99 -18.41
N PHE A 238 -13.79 -24.03 -19.62
CA PHE A 238 -14.05 -22.84 -20.42
C PHE A 238 -15.30 -23.02 -21.30
N ALA A 239 -15.90 -21.93 -21.70
CA ALA A 239 -16.97 -21.90 -22.69
C ALA A 239 -16.80 -20.74 -23.62
N ALA A 240 -16.94 -20.99 -24.94
CA ALA A 240 -17.10 -19.92 -25.92
C ALA A 240 -18.46 -19.23 -25.70
N TYR A 241 -18.53 -17.92 -25.90
CA TYR A 241 -19.77 -17.19 -25.62
C TYR A 241 -20.95 -17.67 -26.48
N GLU A 242 -20.72 -18.17 -27.68
CA GLU A 242 -21.73 -18.75 -28.57
C GLU A 242 -22.32 -20.06 -28.02
N GLU A 243 -21.55 -20.78 -27.21
CA GLU A 243 -21.90 -22.08 -26.63
C GLU A 243 -22.58 -21.95 -25.27
N ILE A 244 -22.64 -20.76 -24.69
CA ILE A 244 -23.28 -20.53 -23.39
C ILE A 244 -24.81 -20.53 -23.53
N GLU A 245 -25.47 -21.45 -22.85
CA GLU A 245 -26.93 -21.51 -22.75
C GLU A 245 -27.47 -20.60 -21.65
N ALA A 246 -26.86 -20.67 -20.45
CA ALA A 246 -27.28 -19.92 -19.27
C ALA A 246 -26.10 -19.38 -18.45
N VAL A 247 -26.34 -18.23 -17.81
CA VAL A 247 -25.41 -17.59 -16.85
C VAL A 247 -26.21 -17.23 -15.60
N ASP A 248 -26.09 -18.05 -14.57
CA ASP A 248 -26.71 -17.85 -13.28
C ASP A 248 -25.74 -17.18 -12.31
N VAL A 249 -26.23 -16.19 -11.54
CA VAL A 249 -25.38 -15.40 -10.65
C VAL A 249 -25.97 -15.41 -9.24
N LYS A 250 -25.24 -16.00 -8.32
CA LYS A 250 -25.51 -15.94 -6.89
C LYS A 250 -24.60 -14.88 -6.25
N TRP A 251 -25.17 -13.69 -6.05
CA TRP A 251 -24.42 -12.57 -5.50
C TRP A 251 -23.97 -12.82 -4.07
N SER A 252 -22.74 -12.41 -3.78
CA SER A 252 -22.18 -12.36 -2.43
C SER A 252 -23.07 -11.54 -1.49
N LYS A 253 -23.20 -11.99 -0.24
CA LYS A 253 -23.93 -11.29 0.83
C LYS A 253 -23.02 -10.51 1.76
N SER A 254 -21.71 -10.75 1.68
CA SER A 254 -20.68 -10.17 2.53
C SER A 254 -19.42 -9.92 1.72
N TRP A 255 -18.62 -8.95 2.12
CA TRP A 255 -17.31 -8.70 1.50
C TRP A 255 -16.29 -9.84 1.70
N LEU A 256 -16.60 -10.81 2.59
CA LEU A 256 -15.79 -12.01 2.84
C LEU A 256 -16.21 -13.21 1.97
N GLU A 257 -17.27 -13.08 1.19
CA GLU A 257 -17.78 -14.15 0.34
C GLU A 257 -17.64 -13.75 -1.12
N ASP A 258 -17.31 -14.70 -1.97
CA ASP A 258 -17.28 -14.48 -3.41
C ASP A 258 -18.67 -14.58 -4.04
N THR A 259 -18.89 -13.86 -5.12
CA THR A 259 -20.03 -14.05 -6.01
C THR A 259 -19.77 -15.30 -6.85
N VAL A 260 -20.72 -16.22 -6.86
CA VAL A 260 -20.63 -17.46 -7.66
C VAL A 260 -21.40 -17.26 -8.96
N ILE A 261 -20.72 -17.51 -10.08
CA ILE A 261 -21.30 -17.44 -11.42
C ILE A 261 -21.25 -18.84 -12.00
N THR A 262 -22.41 -19.42 -12.23
CA THR A 262 -22.54 -20.74 -12.87
C THR A 262 -22.76 -20.55 -14.37
N ILE A 263 -21.92 -21.16 -15.17
CA ILE A 263 -22.02 -21.20 -16.61
C ILE A 263 -22.51 -22.57 -17.03
N SER A 264 -23.59 -22.61 -17.80
CA SER A 264 -24.09 -23.83 -18.43
C SER A 264 -23.95 -23.70 -19.94
N ASP A 265 -23.36 -24.69 -20.60
CA ASP A 265 -23.21 -24.72 -22.04
C ASP A 265 -24.32 -25.50 -22.77
N VAL A 266 -24.41 -25.36 -24.07
CA VAL A 266 -25.40 -26.07 -24.92
C VAL A 266 -25.20 -27.59 -24.96
N TYR A 267 -24.09 -28.09 -24.44
CA TYR A 267 -23.76 -29.52 -24.36
C TYR A 267 -24.18 -30.14 -23.01
N GLY A 268 -24.66 -29.32 -22.08
CA GLY A 268 -25.08 -29.73 -20.73
C GLY A 268 -23.95 -29.78 -19.71
N ASN A 269 -22.79 -29.21 -20.01
CA ASN A 269 -21.73 -29.05 -19.01
C ASN A 269 -21.99 -27.82 -18.17
N GLU A 270 -21.60 -27.88 -16.89
CA GLU A 270 -21.67 -26.77 -15.97
C GLU A 270 -20.34 -26.58 -15.24
N PHE A 271 -19.93 -25.32 -15.04
CA PHE A 271 -18.81 -24.96 -14.20
C PHE A 271 -19.04 -23.63 -13.51
N GLU A 272 -18.33 -23.40 -12.42
CA GLU A 272 -18.47 -22.22 -11.58
C GLU A 272 -17.22 -21.32 -11.65
N LEU A 273 -17.48 -20.00 -11.62
CA LEU A 273 -16.47 -18.99 -11.37
C LEU A 273 -16.77 -18.34 -10.03
N TRP A 274 -15.75 -18.20 -9.21
CA TRP A 274 -15.81 -17.58 -7.90
C TRP A 274 -15.10 -16.24 -7.99
N VAL A 275 -15.82 -15.14 -7.84
CA VAL A 275 -15.31 -13.80 -8.13
C VAL A 275 -15.53 -12.87 -6.94
N SER A 276 -14.45 -12.23 -6.48
CA SER A 276 -14.49 -11.33 -5.33
C SER A 276 -15.43 -10.14 -5.55
N SER A 277 -16.23 -9.87 -4.51
CA SER A 277 -17.12 -8.70 -4.46
C SER A 277 -16.39 -7.41 -4.05
N GLU A 278 -15.10 -7.49 -3.73
CA GLU A 278 -14.33 -6.36 -3.28
C GLU A 278 -14.31 -5.22 -4.32
N SER A 279 -14.56 -3.99 -3.85
CA SER A 279 -14.65 -2.79 -4.72
C SER A 279 -15.65 -2.91 -5.88
N GLY A 280 -16.61 -3.84 -5.79
CA GLY A 280 -17.61 -4.12 -6.83
C GLY A 280 -17.03 -4.81 -8.05
N GLY A 281 -15.95 -5.55 -7.88
CA GLY A 281 -15.25 -6.31 -8.93
C GLY A 281 -16.15 -7.33 -9.59
N ASP A 282 -16.92 -8.09 -8.79
CA ASP A 282 -17.91 -9.05 -9.25
C ASP A 282 -18.95 -8.43 -10.20
N LYS A 283 -19.45 -7.25 -9.87
CA LYS A 283 -20.42 -6.54 -10.72
C LYS A 283 -19.85 -6.12 -12.06
N LYS A 284 -18.58 -5.69 -12.07
CA LYS A 284 -17.86 -5.33 -13.32
C LYS A 284 -17.66 -6.57 -14.17
N PHE A 285 -17.19 -7.66 -13.55
CA PHE A 285 -16.95 -8.94 -14.20
C PHE A 285 -18.25 -9.49 -14.82
N VAL A 286 -19.32 -9.64 -14.04
CA VAL A 286 -20.61 -10.14 -14.52
C VAL A 286 -21.21 -9.24 -15.60
N LYS A 287 -21.09 -7.92 -15.46
CA LYS A 287 -21.58 -6.98 -16.48
C LYS A 287 -20.90 -7.20 -17.82
N GLU A 288 -19.59 -7.35 -17.81
CA GLU A 288 -18.81 -7.55 -19.03
C GLU A 288 -19.03 -8.93 -19.63
N LEU A 289 -19.07 -9.98 -18.80
CA LEU A 289 -19.44 -11.34 -19.21
C LEU A 289 -20.78 -11.34 -19.98
N LYS A 290 -21.82 -10.76 -19.36
CA LYS A 290 -23.16 -10.71 -20.00
C LYS A 290 -23.17 -9.84 -21.25
N ARG A 291 -22.36 -8.78 -21.33
CA ARG A 291 -22.22 -7.94 -22.52
C ARG A 291 -21.63 -8.74 -23.68
N LEU A 292 -20.54 -9.45 -23.46
CA LEU A 292 -19.88 -10.27 -24.47
C LEU A 292 -20.77 -11.41 -24.94
N TRP A 293 -21.37 -12.14 -23.99
CA TRP A 293 -22.32 -13.20 -24.28
C TRP A 293 -23.47 -12.72 -25.18
N ASN A 294 -24.10 -11.59 -24.86
CA ASN A 294 -25.20 -11.04 -25.68
C ASN A 294 -24.74 -10.66 -27.09
N ILE A 295 -23.54 -10.05 -27.24
CA ILE A 295 -23.00 -9.65 -28.54
C ILE A 295 -22.73 -10.90 -29.39
N LYS A 296 -21.98 -11.86 -28.84
CA LYS A 296 -21.56 -13.05 -29.57
C LYS A 296 -22.74 -13.94 -29.93
N ARG A 297 -23.73 -14.10 -29.03
CA ARG A 297 -24.95 -14.83 -29.32
C ARG A 297 -25.79 -14.20 -30.45
N ALA A 298 -25.80 -12.86 -30.54
CA ALA A 298 -26.53 -12.16 -31.59
C ALA A 298 -25.82 -12.28 -32.96
N THR A 299 -24.51 -12.55 -32.97
CA THR A 299 -23.70 -12.68 -34.21
C THR A 299 -23.49 -14.13 -34.63
N ALA A 300 -23.90 -15.10 -33.81
CA ALA A 300 -23.77 -16.52 -34.12
C ALA A 300 -24.59 -16.88 -35.38
N PRO A 301 -23.99 -17.54 -36.41
CA PRO A 301 -24.70 -17.95 -37.60
C PRO A 301 -25.74 -19.04 -37.26
N GLY A 302 -27.01 -18.66 -37.12
CA GLY A 302 -28.11 -19.59 -36.84
C GLY A 302 -29.23 -19.04 -35.97
N THR A 303 -29.12 -17.84 -35.40
CA THR A 303 -30.22 -17.22 -34.64
C THR A 303 -31.17 -16.53 -35.62
N ILE A 304 -32.14 -17.30 -36.16
CA ILE A 304 -33.29 -16.73 -36.82
C ILE A 304 -34.11 -16.00 -35.74
N ALA A 305 -34.18 -14.67 -35.87
CA ALA A 305 -35.09 -13.87 -35.07
C ALA A 305 -36.53 -14.37 -35.32
N VAL A 306 -37.16 -14.93 -34.28
CA VAL A 306 -38.60 -15.26 -34.26
C VAL A 306 -39.35 -14.07 -33.73
#